data_6cc3d98ff2c6588eebaf9d152691a6c7
#
_entry.id   6cc3d98ff2c6588eebaf9d152691a6c7
#
_cell.length_a   1.000
_cell.length_b   1.000
_cell.length_c   1.000
_cell.angle_alpha   90.00
_cell.angle_beta   90.00
_cell.angle_gamma   90.00
#
_symmetry.space_group_name_H-M   'P 1'
#
loop_
_entity.id
_entity.type
_entity.pdbx_description
1 polymer ?
#
loop_
_entity_poly.entity_id
_entity_poly.type
_entity_poly.pdbx_seq_one_letter_code
_entity_poly.pdbx_strand_id
1 'polypeptide(L)'
;MHISEGVLSAPVLATGIALTAAGTVVGLRKMDYDRIPQVAILSAAFFIASLVHVPIGPANVHLILNGLMGVFLGWVAFPAILVGLILQALLFQYGGLTSLGVNTMNMAFPAVVCFYMFGYGIRSRKTILSMSSSFLCGLTGIFLSGLLLALSLVFTGERFIGAAKLVVIAHLPIMVIEGLITALVVKFLKRVKPEMLEVVYAR
;
A
#
# COMPACT_ATOMS: atom_id res chain seq x y z
N MET A 1 -8.03 1.60 -2.49
CA MET A 1 -7.88 3.01 -2.87
C MET A 1 -7.61 3.14 -4.36
N HIS A 2 -8.63 3.07 -5.19
CA HIS A 2 -8.46 3.18 -6.64
C HIS A 2 -9.04 4.49 -7.12
N ILE A 3 -8.31 5.19 -7.99
CA ILE A 3 -8.86 6.25 -8.82
C ILE A 3 -9.36 5.58 -10.09
N SER A 4 -10.62 5.87 -10.45
CA SER A 4 -11.28 5.24 -11.60
C SER A 4 -10.66 5.68 -12.94
N GLU A 5 -10.91 4.87 -13.97
CA GLU A 5 -10.49 5.14 -15.35
C GLU A 5 -11.04 6.51 -15.83
N GLY A 6 -10.24 7.23 -16.61
CA GLY A 6 -10.65 8.49 -17.22
C GLY A 6 -10.74 9.71 -16.29
N VAL A 7 -10.40 9.56 -14.99
CA VAL A 7 -10.46 10.67 -14.02
C VAL A 7 -9.21 11.55 -14.10
N LEU A 8 -8.02 10.93 -14.18
CA LEU A 8 -6.74 11.60 -14.03
C LEU A 8 -6.27 12.29 -15.31
N SER A 9 -5.61 13.44 -15.16
CA SER A 9 -4.98 14.15 -16.25
C SER A 9 -3.74 13.42 -16.80
N ALA A 10 -3.42 13.63 -18.08
CA ALA A 10 -2.29 12.98 -18.74
C ALA A 10 -0.93 13.19 -18.03
N PRO A 11 -0.59 14.40 -17.51
CA PRO A 11 0.65 14.59 -16.77
C PRO A 11 0.73 13.75 -15.49
N VAL A 12 -0.38 13.64 -14.74
CA VAL A 12 -0.46 12.84 -13.52
C VAL A 12 -0.31 11.35 -13.86
N LEU A 13 -0.97 10.88 -14.92
CA LEU A 13 -0.83 9.50 -15.40
C LEU A 13 0.61 9.17 -15.79
N ALA A 14 1.25 10.03 -16.60
CA ALA A 14 2.64 9.83 -17.04
C ALA A 14 3.61 9.78 -15.86
N THR A 15 3.45 10.69 -14.89
CA THR A 15 4.27 10.72 -13.67
C THR A 15 4.08 9.45 -12.84
N GLY A 16 2.84 9.02 -12.64
CA GLY A 16 2.52 7.78 -11.89
C GLY A 16 3.09 6.54 -12.55
N ILE A 17 3.00 6.43 -13.89
CA ILE A 17 3.59 5.33 -14.65
C ILE A 17 5.11 5.32 -14.48
N ALA A 18 5.78 6.46 -14.67
CA ALA A 18 7.24 6.55 -14.58
C ALA A 18 7.75 6.17 -13.17
N LEU A 19 7.13 6.70 -12.12
CA LEU A 19 7.50 6.41 -10.73
C LEU A 19 7.22 4.93 -10.36
N THR A 20 6.10 4.40 -10.81
CA THR A 20 5.77 2.98 -10.57
C THR A 20 6.73 2.06 -11.32
N ALA A 21 7.09 2.37 -12.57
CA ALA A 21 8.06 1.60 -13.31
C ALA A 21 9.43 1.60 -12.60
N ALA A 22 9.90 2.77 -12.17
CA ALA A 22 11.15 2.89 -11.40
C ALA A 22 11.10 2.09 -10.09
N GLY A 23 10.03 2.24 -9.30
CA GLY A 23 9.83 1.51 -8.05
C GLY A 23 9.77 -0.02 -8.27
N THR A 24 9.09 -0.46 -9.33
CA THR A 24 8.99 -1.88 -9.70
C THR A 24 10.34 -2.45 -10.11
N VAL A 25 11.13 -1.72 -10.91
CA VAL A 25 12.49 -2.15 -11.28
C VAL A 25 13.37 -2.29 -10.03
N VAL A 26 13.31 -1.33 -9.10
CA VAL A 26 14.05 -1.44 -7.83
C VAL A 26 13.56 -2.62 -7.00
N GLY A 27 12.25 -2.83 -6.93
CA GLY A 27 11.64 -3.95 -6.21
C GLY A 27 12.07 -5.30 -6.77
N LEU A 28 12.03 -5.46 -8.10
CA LEU A 28 12.44 -6.70 -8.77
C LEU A 28 13.95 -6.99 -8.57
N ARG A 29 14.81 -5.96 -8.61
CA ARG A 29 16.25 -6.12 -8.35
C ARG A 29 16.56 -6.53 -6.91
N LYS A 30 15.68 -6.20 -5.96
CA LYS A 30 15.82 -6.55 -4.55
C LYS A 30 15.04 -7.80 -4.16
N MET A 31 14.36 -8.45 -5.11
CA MET A 31 13.57 -9.64 -4.87
C MET A 31 14.49 -10.84 -4.63
N ASP A 32 14.30 -11.49 -3.49
CA ASP A 32 14.87 -12.79 -3.22
C ASP A 32 13.89 -13.86 -3.77
N TYR A 33 14.37 -14.66 -4.70
CA TYR A 33 13.55 -15.68 -5.36
C TYR A 33 13.07 -16.78 -4.42
N ASP A 34 13.80 -17.08 -3.35
CA ASP A 34 13.37 -18.05 -2.32
C ASP A 34 12.17 -17.53 -1.52
N ARG A 35 11.89 -16.23 -1.59
CA ARG A 35 10.76 -15.58 -0.91
C ARG A 35 9.55 -15.32 -1.81
N ILE A 36 9.56 -15.76 -3.06
CA ILE A 36 8.40 -15.64 -3.97
C ILE A 36 7.10 -16.16 -3.33
N PRO A 37 7.07 -17.30 -2.62
CA PRO A 37 5.84 -17.75 -1.96
C PRO A 37 5.30 -16.74 -0.94
N GLN A 38 6.17 -16.07 -0.18
CA GLN A 38 5.78 -15.03 0.76
C GLN A 38 5.20 -13.80 0.04
N VAL A 39 5.86 -13.36 -1.04
CA VAL A 39 5.40 -12.25 -1.88
C VAL A 39 4.02 -12.56 -2.47
N ALA A 40 3.83 -13.77 -2.99
CA ALA A 40 2.55 -14.21 -3.57
C ALA A 40 1.42 -14.23 -2.54
N ILE A 41 1.66 -14.75 -1.32
CA ILE A 41 0.68 -14.78 -0.24
C ILE A 41 0.28 -13.35 0.16
N LEU A 42 1.26 -12.44 0.31
CA LEU A 42 0.98 -11.06 0.68
C LEU A 42 0.26 -10.30 -0.44
N SER A 43 0.61 -10.55 -1.72
CA SER A 43 -0.11 -9.97 -2.86
C SER A 43 -1.56 -10.47 -2.92
N ALA A 44 -1.79 -11.76 -2.65
CA ALA A 44 -3.13 -12.33 -2.55
C ALA A 44 -3.93 -11.75 -1.37
N ALA A 45 -3.31 -11.58 -0.21
CA ALA A 45 -3.94 -10.95 0.95
C ALA A 45 -4.34 -9.50 0.65
N PHE A 46 -3.45 -8.72 0.01
CA PHE A 46 -3.76 -7.38 -0.49
C PHE A 46 -4.94 -7.40 -1.45
N PHE A 47 -4.93 -8.30 -2.44
CA PHE A 47 -6.00 -8.46 -3.41
C PHE A 47 -7.35 -8.72 -2.72
N ILE A 48 -7.42 -9.68 -1.79
CA ILE A 48 -8.66 -10.03 -1.08
C ILE A 48 -9.12 -8.89 -0.16
N ALA A 49 -8.22 -8.27 0.60
CA ALA A 49 -8.56 -7.19 1.51
C ALA A 49 -9.21 -6.00 0.81
N SER A 50 -8.80 -5.73 -0.43
CA SER A 50 -9.32 -4.62 -1.23
C SER A 50 -10.63 -4.90 -1.97
N LEU A 51 -11.15 -6.14 -1.93
CA LEU A 51 -12.46 -6.45 -2.54
C LEU A 51 -13.63 -5.81 -1.77
N VAL A 52 -13.46 -5.63 -0.45
CA VAL A 52 -14.45 -4.89 0.36
C VAL A 52 -14.14 -3.40 0.27
N HIS A 53 -14.88 -2.69 -0.56
CA HIS A 53 -14.64 -1.27 -0.81
C HIS A 53 -15.92 -0.43 -0.71
N VAL A 54 -15.74 0.86 -0.41
CA VAL A 54 -16.80 1.87 -0.38
C VAL A 54 -16.48 2.93 -1.43
N PRO A 55 -17.37 3.17 -2.43
CA PRO A 55 -17.17 4.19 -3.43
C PRO A 55 -17.32 5.59 -2.83
N ILE A 56 -16.39 6.49 -3.13
CA ILE A 56 -16.40 7.89 -2.70
C ILE A 56 -16.06 8.78 -3.90
N GLY A 57 -17.08 9.24 -4.61
CA GLY A 57 -16.91 10.03 -5.82
C GLY A 57 -16.05 9.29 -6.87
N PRO A 58 -14.95 9.90 -7.35
CA PRO A 58 -14.10 9.31 -8.38
C PRO A 58 -13.09 8.28 -7.84
N ALA A 59 -13.15 7.94 -6.55
CA ALA A 59 -12.25 7.00 -5.90
C ALA A 59 -13.01 6.01 -5.01
N ASN A 60 -12.35 4.91 -4.69
CA ASN A 60 -12.84 3.90 -3.76
C ASN A 60 -11.94 3.83 -2.52
N VAL A 61 -12.55 3.57 -1.37
CA VAL A 61 -11.85 3.41 -0.09
C VAL A 61 -12.01 1.96 0.38
N HIS A 62 -10.91 1.31 0.75
CA HIS A 62 -10.87 -0.08 1.19
C HIS A 62 -9.63 -0.34 2.06
N LEU A 63 -9.55 -1.52 2.66
CA LEU A 63 -8.33 -1.98 3.31
C LEU A 63 -7.22 -2.17 2.27
N ILE A 64 -6.00 -1.77 2.60
CA ILE A 64 -4.86 -1.84 1.66
C ILE A 64 -3.76 -2.76 2.18
N LEU A 65 -3.61 -2.87 3.51
CA LEU A 65 -2.53 -3.60 4.17
C LEU A 65 -1.13 -3.13 3.77
N ASN A 66 -1.01 -1.90 3.26
CA ASN A 66 0.27 -1.40 2.74
C ASN A 66 1.32 -1.20 3.83
N GLY A 67 0.93 -0.84 5.06
CA GLY A 67 1.83 -0.87 6.20
C GLY A 67 2.40 -2.26 6.43
N LEU A 68 1.54 -3.27 6.40
CA LEU A 68 1.93 -4.68 6.53
C LEU A 68 2.82 -5.12 5.35
N MET A 69 2.41 -4.82 4.11
CA MET A 69 3.20 -5.08 2.91
C MET A 69 4.60 -4.46 3.02
N GLY A 70 4.69 -3.23 3.52
CA GLY A 70 5.96 -2.54 3.74
C GLY A 70 6.86 -3.28 4.71
N VAL A 71 6.34 -3.68 5.87
CA VAL A 71 7.10 -4.40 6.91
C VAL A 71 7.79 -5.66 6.37
N PHE A 72 7.08 -6.41 5.52
CA PHE A 72 7.56 -7.70 5.01
C PHE A 72 8.34 -7.59 3.71
N LEU A 73 7.98 -6.67 2.84
CA LEU A 73 8.46 -6.66 1.46
C LEU A 73 9.40 -5.48 1.15
N GLY A 74 9.33 -4.37 1.90
CA GLY A 74 10.09 -3.17 1.56
C GLY A 74 9.82 -2.75 0.11
N TRP A 75 10.87 -2.64 -0.71
CA TRP A 75 10.74 -2.28 -2.13
C TRP A 75 10.00 -3.32 -2.98
N VAL A 76 10.00 -4.58 -2.58
CA VAL A 76 9.27 -5.66 -3.28
C VAL A 76 7.74 -5.44 -3.18
N ALA A 77 7.27 -4.54 -2.30
CA ALA A 77 5.88 -4.11 -2.28
C ALA A 77 5.41 -3.51 -3.61
N PHE A 78 6.28 -2.85 -4.39
CA PHE A 78 5.92 -2.31 -5.71
C PHE A 78 5.42 -3.39 -6.67
N PRO A 79 6.22 -4.40 -7.05
CA PRO A 79 5.74 -5.46 -7.94
C PRO A 79 4.60 -6.28 -7.32
N ALA A 80 4.59 -6.51 -6.01
CA ALA A 80 3.52 -7.27 -5.35
C ALA A 80 2.15 -6.56 -5.41
N ILE A 81 2.11 -5.25 -5.12
CA ILE A 81 0.90 -4.43 -5.21
C ILE A 81 0.49 -4.26 -6.67
N LEU A 82 1.44 -4.04 -7.58
CA LEU A 82 1.16 -3.92 -9.02
C LEU A 82 0.44 -5.16 -9.55
N VAL A 83 0.91 -6.36 -9.23
CA VAL A 83 0.25 -7.62 -9.62
C VAL A 83 -1.17 -7.69 -9.05
N GLY A 84 -1.36 -7.38 -7.76
CA GLY A 84 -2.69 -7.35 -7.16
C GLY A 84 -3.63 -6.38 -7.86
N LEU A 85 -3.17 -5.17 -8.20
CA LEU A 85 -3.96 -4.16 -8.91
C LEU A 85 -4.27 -4.54 -10.36
N ILE A 86 -3.34 -5.21 -11.07
CA ILE A 86 -3.62 -5.75 -12.40
C ILE A 86 -4.75 -6.76 -12.34
N LEU A 87 -4.70 -7.70 -11.39
CA LEU A 87 -5.77 -8.69 -11.21
C LEU A 87 -7.11 -8.04 -10.86
N GLN A 88 -7.12 -7.01 -10.03
CA GLN A 88 -8.34 -6.26 -9.69
C GLN A 88 -8.92 -5.51 -10.90
N ALA A 89 -8.07 -4.89 -11.71
CA ALA A 89 -8.51 -4.20 -12.91
C ALA A 89 -9.08 -5.17 -13.96
N LEU A 90 -8.46 -6.34 -14.15
CA LEU A 90 -8.88 -7.33 -15.13
C LEU A 90 -10.14 -8.10 -14.69
N LEU A 91 -10.23 -8.50 -13.42
CA LEU A 91 -11.29 -9.36 -12.94
C LEU A 91 -12.53 -8.58 -12.46
N PHE A 92 -12.33 -7.38 -11.91
CA PHE A 92 -13.39 -6.62 -11.26
C PHE A 92 -13.55 -5.20 -11.80
N GLN A 93 -12.72 -4.78 -12.74
CA GLN A 93 -12.71 -3.41 -13.31
C GLN A 93 -12.48 -2.33 -12.23
N TYR A 94 -11.77 -2.68 -11.15
CA TYR A 94 -11.45 -1.72 -10.11
C TYR A 94 -10.24 -0.85 -10.50
N GLY A 95 -10.41 0.46 -10.40
CA GLY A 95 -9.42 1.45 -10.83
C GLY A 95 -9.46 1.67 -12.34
N GLY A 96 -8.66 0.94 -13.07
CA GLY A 96 -8.53 1.01 -14.52
C GLY A 96 -7.08 0.82 -14.97
N LEU A 97 -6.89 0.43 -16.22
CA LEU A 97 -5.55 0.17 -16.76
C LEU A 97 -4.73 1.46 -16.92
N THR A 98 -5.37 2.56 -17.29
CA THR A 98 -4.67 3.86 -17.44
C THR A 98 -4.23 4.41 -16.10
N SER A 99 -5.05 4.27 -15.06
CA SER A 99 -4.75 4.76 -13.71
C SER A 99 -3.84 3.82 -12.89
N LEU A 100 -3.49 2.64 -13.45
CA LEU A 100 -2.74 1.58 -12.75
C LEU A 100 -1.42 2.09 -12.15
N GLY A 101 -0.65 2.88 -12.92
CA GLY A 101 0.61 3.44 -12.45
C GLY A 101 0.44 4.35 -11.24
N VAL A 102 -0.52 5.27 -11.29
CA VAL A 102 -0.81 6.19 -10.17
C VAL A 102 -1.33 5.42 -8.95
N ASN A 103 -2.26 4.49 -9.15
CA ASN A 103 -2.82 3.67 -8.06
C ASN A 103 -1.73 2.83 -7.39
N THR A 104 -0.82 2.23 -8.16
CA THR A 104 0.33 1.49 -7.61
C THR A 104 1.25 2.41 -6.81
N MET A 105 1.61 3.56 -7.36
CA MET A 105 2.47 4.53 -6.67
C MET A 105 1.86 4.97 -5.34
N ASN A 106 0.56 5.31 -5.34
CA ASN A 106 -0.15 5.78 -4.16
C ASN A 106 -0.23 4.73 -3.04
N MET A 107 -0.10 3.44 -3.35
CA MET A 107 -0.16 2.35 -2.35
C MET A 107 1.23 1.79 -2.02
N ALA A 108 2.10 1.63 -3.00
CA ALA A 108 3.40 0.99 -2.81
C ALA A 108 4.45 1.94 -2.20
N PHE A 109 4.45 3.21 -2.58
CA PHE A 109 5.39 4.17 -2.01
C PHE A 109 5.23 4.35 -0.49
N PRO A 110 4.00 4.53 0.05
CA PRO A 110 3.78 4.51 1.50
C PRO A 110 4.26 3.24 2.19
N ALA A 111 4.12 2.07 1.55
CA ALA A 111 4.63 0.81 2.09
C ALA A 111 6.16 0.86 2.26
N VAL A 112 6.89 1.38 1.27
CA VAL A 112 8.35 1.56 1.35
C VAL A 112 8.73 2.56 2.43
N VAL A 113 8.03 3.69 2.54
CA VAL A 113 8.27 4.68 3.61
C VAL A 113 8.07 4.04 4.98
N CYS A 114 6.99 3.30 5.17
CA CYS A 114 6.69 2.60 6.42
C CYS A 114 7.78 1.58 6.78
N PHE A 115 8.33 0.87 5.80
CA PHE A 115 9.45 -0.07 6.01
C PHE A 115 10.65 0.62 6.67
N TYR A 116 11.07 1.76 6.16
CA TYR A 116 12.23 2.49 6.70
C TYR A 116 11.92 3.16 8.03
N MET A 117 10.74 3.74 8.19
CA MET A 117 10.37 4.46 9.42
C MET A 117 10.15 3.54 10.62
N PHE A 118 9.47 2.41 10.41
CA PHE A 118 9.00 1.57 11.51
C PHE A 118 9.69 0.21 11.62
N GLY A 119 10.42 -0.20 10.60
CA GLY A 119 11.04 -1.53 10.54
C GLY A 119 11.92 -1.88 11.75
N TYR A 120 12.71 -0.92 12.25
CA TYR A 120 13.53 -1.10 13.45
C TYR A 120 12.68 -1.33 14.72
N GLY A 121 11.67 -0.47 14.94
CA GLY A 121 10.79 -0.58 16.09
C GLY A 121 9.98 -1.88 16.10
N ILE A 122 9.47 -2.29 14.94
CA ILE A 122 8.70 -3.52 14.77
C ILE A 122 9.53 -4.76 15.14
N ARG A 123 10.80 -4.79 14.76
CA ARG A 123 11.73 -5.90 15.06
C ARG A 123 12.26 -5.89 16.48
N SER A 124 12.02 -4.84 17.26
CA SER A 124 12.47 -4.74 18.66
C SER A 124 11.97 -5.91 19.51
N ARG A 125 12.83 -6.38 20.44
CA ARG A 125 12.43 -7.38 21.46
C ARG A 125 11.45 -6.83 22.50
N LYS A 126 11.41 -5.49 22.68
CA LYS A 126 10.48 -4.83 23.61
C LYS A 126 9.07 -4.85 23.01
N THR A 127 8.16 -5.59 23.63
CA THR A 127 6.78 -5.79 23.13
C THR A 127 6.06 -4.48 22.91
N ILE A 128 6.14 -3.53 23.86
CA ILE A 128 5.45 -2.24 23.74
C ILE A 128 5.95 -1.48 22.51
N LEU A 129 7.26 -1.36 22.33
CA LEU A 129 7.86 -0.66 21.19
C LEU A 129 7.44 -1.30 19.85
N SER A 130 7.48 -2.64 19.80
CA SER A 130 7.08 -3.36 18.61
C SER A 130 5.60 -3.16 18.26
N MET A 131 4.72 -3.25 19.25
CA MET A 131 3.29 -3.08 19.05
C MET A 131 2.94 -1.64 18.63
N SER A 132 3.51 -0.62 19.33
CA SER A 132 3.29 0.78 18.98
C SER A 132 3.81 1.10 17.58
N SER A 133 5.01 0.61 17.23
CA SER A 133 5.57 0.81 15.88
C SER A 133 4.72 0.12 14.82
N SER A 134 4.17 -1.06 15.09
CA SER A 134 3.30 -1.77 14.14
C SER A 134 1.97 -1.04 13.94
N PHE A 135 1.37 -0.53 15.01
CA PHE A 135 0.14 0.25 14.93
C PHE A 135 0.36 1.53 14.12
N LEU A 136 1.41 2.30 14.46
CA LEU A 136 1.76 3.53 13.75
C LEU A 136 2.13 3.25 12.29
N CYS A 137 2.74 2.13 11.99
CA CYS A 137 3.06 1.70 10.63
C CYS A 137 1.79 1.56 9.77
N GLY A 138 0.79 0.80 10.23
CA GLY A 138 -0.48 0.65 9.51
C GLY A 138 -1.22 1.97 9.35
N LEU A 139 -1.29 2.77 10.43
CA LEU A 139 -1.90 4.10 10.42
C LEU A 139 -1.23 5.04 9.41
N THR A 140 0.10 5.14 9.46
CA THR A 140 0.88 6.03 8.58
C THR A 140 0.81 5.58 7.13
N GLY A 141 0.81 4.28 6.87
CA GLY A 141 0.67 3.72 5.52
C GLY A 141 -0.61 4.21 4.85
N ILE A 142 -1.75 4.11 5.53
CA ILE A 142 -3.04 4.60 5.02
C ILE A 142 -3.07 6.12 4.91
N PHE A 143 -2.54 6.84 5.90
CA PHE A 143 -2.47 8.30 5.85
C PHE A 143 -1.74 8.79 4.61
N LEU A 144 -0.53 8.27 4.37
CA LEU A 144 0.27 8.65 3.21
C LEU A 144 -0.41 8.26 1.89
N SER A 145 -1.04 7.07 1.82
CA SER A 145 -1.79 6.66 0.63
C SER A 145 -2.97 7.57 0.35
N GLY A 146 -3.74 7.94 1.38
CA GLY A 146 -4.86 8.89 1.26
C GLY A 146 -4.39 10.28 0.82
N LEU A 147 -3.26 10.73 1.35
CA LEU A 147 -2.65 12.00 0.97
C LEU A 147 -2.19 12.01 -0.49
N LEU A 148 -1.48 10.97 -0.94
CA LEU A 148 -1.04 10.85 -2.33
C LEU A 148 -2.22 10.75 -3.30
N LEU A 149 -3.28 10.02 -2.93
CA LEU A 149 -4.50 9.95 -3.72
C LEU A 149 -5.16 11.34 -3.82
N ALA A 150 -5.30 12.04 -2.70
CA ALA A 150 -5.86 13.39 -2.68
C ALA A 150 -5.03 14.35 -3.54
N LEU A 151 -3.70 14.31 -3.44
CA LEU A 151 -2.80 15.10 -4.28
C LEU A 151 -2.97 14.77 -5.77
N SER A 152 -3.07 13.48 -6.13
CA SER A 152 -3.31 13.06 -7.51
C SER A 152 -4.60 13.65 -8.09
N LEU A 153 -5.66 13.75 -7.28
CA LEU A 153 -6.92 14.38 -7.66
C LEU A 153 -6.77 15.90 -7.80
N VAL A 154 -6.12 16.57 -6.84
CA VAL A 154 -5.92 18.02 -6.87
C VAL A 154 -5.07 18.44 -8.07
N PHE A 155 -4.00 17.74 -8.39
CA PHE A 155 -3.16 17.99 -9.55
C PHE A 155 -3.86 17.69 -10.88
N THR A 156 -4.95 16.94 -10.86
CA THR A 156 -5.77 16.68 -12.04
C THR A 156 -6.69 17.87 -12.36
N GLY A 157 -7.17 18.62 -11.35
CA GLY A 157 -7.96 19.82 -11.55
C GLY A 157 -8.77 20.23 -10.33
N GLU A 158 -9.06 21.53 -10.23
CA GLU A 158 -9.76 22.13 -9.08
C GLU A 158 -11.13 21.52 -8.78
N ARG A 159 -11.82 21.01 -9.81
CA ARG A 159 -13.11 20.30 -9.66
C ARG A 159 -13.05 19.10 -8.70
N PHE A 160 -11.88 18.54 -8.47
CA PHE A 160 -11.70 17.37 -7.60
C PHE A 160 -11.31 17.71 -6.16
N ILE A 161 -11.15 19.00 -5.79
CA ILE A 161 -10.77 19.40 -4.43
C ILE A 161 -11.78 18.90 -3.38
N GLY A 162 -13.09 18.97 -3.69
CA GLY A 162 -14.13 18.44 -2.81
C GLY A 162 -14.01 16.95 -2.59
N ALA A 163 -13.78 16.18 -3.66
CA ALA A 163 -13.58 14.74 -3.59
C ALA A 163 -12.28 14.40 -2.84
N ALA A 164 -11.20 15.13 -3.05
CA ALA A 164 -9.92 14.94 -2.35
C ALA A 164 -10.08 15.11 -0.83
N LYS A 165 -10.78 16.14 -0.38
CA LYS A 165 -11.09 16.36 1.06
C LYS A 165 -11.91 15.20 1.64
N LEU A 166 -12.96 14.78 0.92
CA LEU A 166 -13.83 13.70 1.36
C LEU A 166 -13.07 12.37 1.48
N VAL A 167 -12.19 12.09 0.52
CA VAL A 167 -11.32 10.90 0.55
C VAL A 167 -10.44 10.88 1.80
N VAL A 168 -9.77 11.99 2.13
CA VAL A 168 -8.92 12.04 3.35
C VAL A 168 -9.73 11.77 4.61
N ILE A 169 -10.92 12.38 4.73
CA ILE A 169 -11.80 12.17 5.89
C ILE A 169 -12.25 10.71 5.98
N ALA A 170 -12.64 10.11 4.87
CA ALA A 170 -13.11 8.72 4.82
C ALA A 170 -12.00 7.70 5.16
N HIS A 171 -10.73 8.08 5.04
CA HIS A 171 -9.63 7.21 5.43
C HIS A 171 -9.34 7.21 6.93
N LEU A 172 -9.83 8.19 7.72
CA LEU A 172 -9.58 8.25 9.17
C LEU A 172 -9.96 6.97 9.92
N PRO A 173 -11.17 6.40 9.77
CA PRO A 173 -11.49 5.14 10.44
C PRO A 173 -10.64 3.96 9.94
N ILE A 174 -10.32 3.93 8.65
CA ILE A 174 -9.51 2.86 8.06
C ILE A 174 -8.08 2.88 8.59
N MET A 175 -7.50 4.07 8.80
CA MET A 175 -6.18 4.22 9.42
C MET A 175 -6.09 3.49 10.77
N VAL A 176 -7.10 3.63 11.62
CA VAL A 176 -7.14 2.98 12.93
C VAL A 176 -7.27 1.46 12.77
N ILE A 177 -8.16 1.00 11.89
CA ILE A 177 -8.39 -0.43 11.61
C ILE A 177 -7.10 -1.07 11.07
N GLU A 178 -6.45 -0.47 10.10
CA GLU A 178 -5.18 -0.94 9.52
C GLU A 178 -4.04 -0.97 10.56
N GLY A 179 -3.98 0.05 11.42
CA GLY A 179 -3.05 0.07 12.53
C GLY A 179 -3.24 -1.12 13.47
N LEU A 180 -4.49 -1.41 13.85
CA LEU A 180 -4.83 -2.55 14.70
C LEU A 180 -4.51 -3.89 14.01
N ILE A 181 -4.89 -4.06 12.75
CA ILE A 181 -4.61 -5.27 11.96
C ILE A 181 -3.09 -5.49 11.89
N THR A 182 -2.32 -4.47 11.53
CA THR A 182 -0.86 -4.56 11.43
C THR A 182 -0.24 -4.95 12.77
N ALA A 183 -0.68 -4.35 13.88
CA ALA A 183 -0.19 -4.69 15.21
C ALA A 183 -0.53 -6.14 15.60
N LEU A 184 -1.76 -6.59 15.35
CA LEU A 184 -2.19 -7.95 15.67
C LEU A 184 -1.43 -9.00 14.85
N VAL A 185 -1.25 -8.77 13.55
CA VAL A 185 -0.51 -9.68 12.65
C VAL A 185 0.95 -9.76 13.07
N VAL A 186 1.61 -8.64 13.36
CA VAL A 186 3.00 -8.63 13.83
C VAL A 186 3.13 -9.35 15.17
N LYS A 187 2.20 -9.14 16.11
CA LYS A 187 2.18 -9.85 17.41
C LYS A 187 2.05 -11.36 17.22
N PHE A 188 1.15 -11.78 16.34
CA PHE A 188 0.95 -13.19 16.04
C PHE A 188 2.22 -13.81 15.43
N LEU A 189 2.79 -13.18 14.41
CA LEU A 189 3.96 -13.70 13.71
C LEU A 189 5.20 -13.73 14.59
N LYS A 190 5.39 -12.79 15.50
CA LYS A 190 6.46 -12.86 16.50
C LYS A 190 6.42 -14.10 17.38
N ARG A 191 5.23 -14.69 17.57
CA ARG A 191 5.04 -15.92 18.36
C ARG A 191 5.19 -17.19 17.51
N VAL A 192 4.71 -17.16 16.26
CA VAL A 192 4.55 -18.37 15.42
C VAL A 192 5.70 -18.52 14.42
N LYS A 193 6.12 -17.40 13.80
CA LYS A 193 7.17 -17.39 12.75
C LYS A 193 7.96 -16.08 12.79
N PRO A 194 8.79 -15.86 13.83
CA PRO A 194 9.56 -14.63 13.98
C PRO A 194 10.51 -14.35 12.81
N GLU A 195 10.99 -15.39 12.13
CA GLU A 195 11.84 -15.30 10.95
C GLU A 195 11.20 -14.56 9.77
N MET A 196 9.87 -14.53 9.69
CA MET A 196 9.18 -13.76 8.64
C MET A 196 9.34 -12.25 8.80
N LEU A 197 9.67 -11.76 9.99
CA LEU A 197 9.90 -10.34 10.25
C LEU A 197 11.36 -9.93 9.95
N GLU A 198 12.24 -10.90 9.74
CA GLU A 198 13.61 -10.66 9.32
C GLU A 198 13.61 -10.43 7.80
N VAL A 199 13.66 -9.16 7.38
CA VAL A 199 13.83 -8.84 5.96
C VAL A 199 15.30 -9.01 5.62
N VAL A 200 15.62 -10.11 4.98
CA VAL A 200 16.92 -10.30 4.34
C VAL A 200 16.81 -9.68 2.94
N TYR A 201 17.50 -8.55 2.72
CA TYR A 201 17.75 -8.12 1.35
C TYR A 201 18.67 -9.15 0.71
N ALA A 202 18.37 -9.56 -0.52
CA ALA A 202 19.35 -10.26 -1.35
C ALA A 202 20.63 -9.40 -1.37
N ARG A 203 21.75 -10.01 -0.99
CA ARG A 203 23.09 -9.39 -1.00
C ARG A 203 23.56 -9.15 -2.42
#